data_312280cbded93e7a7cfcd514606a92e8
#
_entry.id   312280cbded93e7a7cfcd514606a92e8
#
_cell.length_a   1.000
_cell.length_b   1.000
_cell.length_c   1.000
_cell.angle_alpha   90.00
_cell.angle_beta   90.00
_cell.angle_gamma   90.00
#
_symmetry.space_group_name_H-M   'P 1'
#
loop_
_entity.id
_entity.type
_entity.pdbx_description
1 polymer ?
#
loop_
_entity_poly.entity_id
_entity_poly.type
_entity_poly.pdbx_seq_one_letter_code
_entity_poly.pdbx_strand_id
1 'polypeptide(L)' 'MTEKEILEKLRIAIADPKLNLDSTTENTENWDSLGQLSIITTLSRLSAGKTDLIDGVEDIKSISALIELLKVNNIIK' A
#
# COMPACT_ATOMS: atom_id res chain seq x y z
N MET A 1 -7.95 0.06 -11.43
CA MET A 1 -6.75 -0.54 -10.87
C MET A 1 -7.12 -1.79 -10.10
N THR A 2 -6.33 -2.84 -10.15
CA THR A 2 -6.62 -4.08 -9.47
C THR A 2 -5.71 -4.28 -8.25
N GLU A 3 -6.13 -5.18 -7.35
CA GLU A 3 -5.33 -5.58 -6.21
C GLU A 3 -3.94 -6.08 -6.62
N LYS A 4 -3.89 -6.88 -7.68
CA LYS A 4 -2.64 -7.43 -8.20
C LYS A 4 -1.70 -6.32 -8.67
N GLU A 5 -2.22 -5.32 -9.37
CA GLU A 5 -1.42 -4.19 -9.83
C GLU A 5 -0.84 -3.40 -8.66
N ILE A 6 -1.66 -3.17 -7.63
CA ILE A 6 -1.20 -2.48 -6.42
C ILE A 6 -0.07 -3.26 -5.76
N LEU A 7 -0.23 -4.57 -5.57
CA LEU A 7 0.81 -5.40 -4.95
C LEU A 7 2.12 -5.35 -5.74
N GLU A 8 2.05 -5.45 -7.05
CA GLU A 8 3.25 -5.40 -7.88
C GLU A 8 3.98 -4.07 -7.72
N LYS A 9 3.25 -2.97 -7.71
CA LYS A 9 3.85 -1.65 -7.55
C LYS A 9 4.45 -1.45 -6.15
N LEU A 10 3.79 -1.97 -5.12
CA LEU A 10 4.30 -1.87 -3.77
C LEU A 10 5.54 -2.73 -3.55
N ARG A 11 5.61 -3.90 -4.20
CA ARG A 11 6.82 -4.73 -4.15
C ARG A 11 8.04 -3.98 -4.68
N ILE A 12 7.84 -3.22 -5.74
CA ILE A 12 8.90 -2.39 -6.31
C ILE A 12 9.22 -1.22 -5.37
N ALA A 13 8.19 -0.60 -4.82
CA ALA A 13 8.35 0.60 -3.98
C ALA A 13 9.23 0.34 -2.76
N ILE A 14 9.10 -0.82 -2.12
CA ILE A 14 9.90 -1.15 -0.93
C ILE A 14 10.95 -2.21 -1.21
N ALA A 15 11.17 -2.53 -2.48
CA ALA A 15 12.18 -3.52 -2.90
C ALA A 15 12.00 -4.88 -2.21
N ASP A 16 10.75 -5.34 -2.07
CA ASP A 16 10.43 -6.62 -1.47
C ASP A 16 9.55 -7.45 -2.42
N PRO A 17 10.14 -8.36 -3.21
CA PRO A 17 9.38 -9.15 -4.16
C PRO A 17 8.45 -10.18 -3.51
N LYS A 18 8.60 -10.40 -2.21
CA LYS A 18 7.78 -11.36 -1.46
C LYS A 18 6.56 -10.73 -0.79
N LEU A 19 6.39 -9.41 -0.91
CA LEU A 19 5.25 -8.72 -0.32
C LEU A 19 3.94 -9.35 -0.78
N ASN A 20 3.03 -9.62 0.15
CA ASN A 20 1.76 -10.26 -0.15
C ASN A 20 0.70 -9.79 0.86
N LEU A 21 -0.51 -10.38 0.76
CA LEU A 21 -1.64 -9.99 1.63
C LEU A 21 -1.40 -10.25 3.11
N ASP A 22 -0.46 -11.13 3.44
CA ASP A 22 -0.13 -11.43 4.84
C ASP A 22 1.00 -10.55 5.38
N SER A 23 1.55 -9.66 4.55
CA SER A 23 2.66 -8.79 4.95
C SER A 23 2.18 -7.69 5.90
N THR A 24 2.97 -7.46 6.94
CA THR A 24 2.72 -6.40 7.92
C THR A 24 4.02 -5.64 8.18
N THR A 25 3.92 -4.52 8.88
CA THR A 25 5.11 -3.77 9.27
C THR A 25 6.02 -4.58 10.20
N GLU A 26 5.45 -5.53 10.94
CA GLU A 26 6.21 -6.36 11.88
C GLU A 26 6.96 -7.50 11.22
N ASN A 27 6.41 -8.07 10.13
CA ASN A 27 7.02 -9.22 9.47
C ASN A 27 7.71 -8.88 8.15
N THR A 28 7.78 -7.61 7.79
CA THR A 28 8.36 -7.15 6.53
C THR A 28 9.49 -6.18 6.82
N GLU A 29 10.72 -6.65 6.64
CA GLU A 29 11.92 -5.89 7.01
C GLU A 29 11.99 -4.51 6.37
N ASN A 30 11.65 -4.43 5.09
CA ASN A 30 11.74 -3.17 4.34
C ASN A 30 10.56 -2.22 4.58
N TRP A 31 9.59 -2.64 5.38
CA TRP A 31 8.45 -1.79 5.68
C TRP A 31 8.67 -1.06 7.01
N ASP A 32 9.69 -0.22 7.02
CA ASP A 32 10.00 0.72 8.09
C ASP A 32 9.42 2.09 7.76
N SER A 33 9.87 3.13 8.42
CA SER A 33 9.38 4.50 8.18
C SER A 33 9.59 4.96 6.74
N LEU A 34 10.74 4.62 6.16
CA LEU A 34 11.01 4.96 4.75
C LEU A 34 10.15 4.13 3.82
N GLY A 35 9.96 2.86 4.14
CA GLY A 35 9.07 1.97 3.38
C GLY A 35 7.63 2.48 3.40
N GLN A 36 7.16 2.91 4.56
CA GLN A 36 5.81 3.46 4.71
C GLN A 36 5.65 4.69 3.82
N LEU A 37 6.61 5.59 3.83
CA LEU A 37 6.57 6.78 2.98
C LEU A 37 6.57 6.40 1.50
N SER A 38 7.35 5.40 1.11
CA SER A 38 7.39 4.91 -0.26
C SER A 38 6.04 4.35 -0.70
N ILE A 39 5.37 3.60 0.18
CA ILE A 39 4.04 3.05 -0.09
C ILE A 39 3.03 4.18 -0.28
N ILE A 40 2.99 5.12 0.64
CA ILE A 40 2.06 6.26 0.58
C ILE A 40 2.28 7.07 -0.71
N THR A 41 3.53 7.37 -1.02
CA THR A 41 3.88 8.13 -2.22
C THR A 41 3.47 7.39 -3.50
N THR A 42 3.70 6.07 -3.52
CA THR A 42 3.33 5.25 -4.68
C THR A 42 1.81 5.23 -4.87
N LEU A 43 1.06 5.07 -3.79
CA LEU A 43 -0.40 5.07 -3.86
C LEU A 43 -0.93 6.42 -4.33
N SER A 44 -0.36 7.51 -3.85
CA SER A 44 -0.74 8.86 -4.28
C SER A 44 -0.55 9.02 -5.79
N ARG A 45 0.59 8.57 -6.31
CA ARG A 45 0.90 8.65 -7.73
C ARG A 45 -0.05 7.78 -8.57
N LEU A 46 -0.29 6.55 -8.14
CA LEU A 46 -1.13 5.60 -8.88
C LEU A 46 -2.59 6.01 -8.89
N SER A 47 -3.06 6.69 -7.88
CA SER A 47 -4.45 7.10 -7.73
C SER A 47 -4.71 8.54 -8.15
N ALA A 48 -3.71 9.23 -8.68
CA ALA A 48 -3.77 10.65 -9.03
C ALA A 48 -4.19 11.50 -7.82
N GLY A 49 -3.62 11.19 -6.66
CA GLY A 49 -3.84 11.93 -5.43
C GLY A 49 -5.08 11.53 -4.64
N LYS A 50 -5.89 10.59 -5.13
CA LYS A 50 -7.12 10.21 -4.44
C LYS A 50 -6.87 9.59 -3.06
N THR A 51 -5.78 8.83 -2.90
CA THR A 51 -5.46 8.22 -1.62
C THR A 51 -5.08 9.25 -0.56
N ASP A 52 -4.65 10.44 -0.96
CA ASP A 52 -4.31 11.51 -0.01
C ASP A 52 -5.53 11.99 0.76
N LEU A 53 -6.72 11.73 0.23
CA LEU A 53 -8.00 12.16 0.83
C LEU A 53 -8.59 11.08 1.74
N ILE A 54 -7.97 9.91 1.85
CA ILE A 54 -8.47 8.81 2.66
C ILE A 54 -7.93 8.91 4.08
N ASP A 55 -8.82 9.06 5.05
CA ASP A 55 -8.43 9.09 6.46
C ASP A 55 -7.83 7.73 6.85
N GLY A 56 -6.70 7.76 7.54
CA GLY A 56 -6.08 6.56 8.08
C GLY A 56 -5.16 5.80 7.14
N VAL A 57 -5.04 6.22 5.87
CA VAL A 57 -4.15 5.54 4.92
C VAL A 57 -2.70 5.55 5.41
N GLU A 58 -2.28 6.63 6.05
CA GLU A 58 -0.92 6.81 6.54
C GLU A 58 -0.61 5.96 7.78
N ASP A 59 -1.64 5.43 8.44
CA ASP A 59 -1.49 4.60 9.64
C ASP A 59 -1.63 3.10 9.34
N ILE A 60 -1.74 2.73 8.09
CA ILE A 60 -1.89 1.33 7.68
C ILE A 60 -0.61 0.55 8.03
N LYS A 61 -0.78 -0.62 8.64
CA LYS A 61 0.31 -1.48 9.09
C LYS A 61 0.28 -2.88 8.50
N SER A 62 -0.67 -3.15 7.61
CA SER A 62 -0.75 -4.45 6.92
C SER A 62 -1.28 -4.25 5.51
N ILE A 63 -0.87 -5.15 4.62
CA ILE A 63 -1.30 -5.08 3.22
C ILE A 63 -2.80 -5.40 3.11
N SER A 64 -3.30 -6.38 3.89
CA SER A 64 -4.72 -6.71 3.83
C SER A 64 -5.60 -5.53 4.25
N ALA A 65 -5.21 -4.80 5.30
CA ALA A 65 -5.93 -3.61 5.72
C ALA A 65 -5.88 -2.50 4.66
N LEU A 66 -4.72 -2.34 4.03
CA LEU A 66 -4.57 -1.37 2.96
C LEU A 66 -5.48 -1.68 1.77
N ILE A 67 -5.48 -2.92 1.33
CA ILE A 67 -6.31 -3.35 0.19
C ILE A 67 -7.79 -3.14 0.51
N GLU A 68 -8.23 -3.49 1.71
CA GLU A 68 -9.61 -3.28 2.10
C GLU A 68 -9.98 -1.80 2.11
N LEU A 69 -9.11 -0.96 2.63
CA LEU A 69 -9.33 0.49 2.65
C LEU A 69 -9.48 1.03 1.23
N LEU A 70 -8.64 0.56 0.31
CA LEU A 70 -8.71 0.99 -1.09
C LEU A 70 -10.00 0.52 -1.76
N LYS A 71 -10.47 -0.69 -1.45
CA LYS A 71 -11.73 -1.21 -1.97
C LYS A 71 -12.92 -0.40 -1.47
N VAL A 72 -12.96 -0.12 -0.18
CA VAL A 72 -14.05 0.66 0.44
C VAL A 72 -14.14 2.06 -0.18
N ASN A 73 -13.02 2.62 -0.59
CA ASN A 73 -12.96 3.95 -1.19
C ASN A 73 -12.99 3.92 -2.73
N ASN A 74 -13.29 2.77 -3.31
CA ASN A 74 -13.40 2.59 -4.77
C ASN A 74 -12.14 2.94 -5.56
N ILE A 75 -10.98 2.81 -4.94
CA ILE A 75 -9.69 3.02 -5.60
C ILE A 75 -9.33 1.79 -6.43
N ILE A 76 -9.65 0.60 -5.91
CA ILE A 76 -9.46 -0.66 -6.62
C ILE A 76 -10.76 -1.47 -6.62
N LYS A 77 -10.83 -2.42 -7.49
CA LYS A 77 -12.00 -3.30 -7.62
C LYS A 77 -11.85 -4.57 -6.80
#